data_50c96fe2ac2af8c1e1ce3563de504718
#
_entry.id   50c96fe2ac2af8c1e1ce3563de504718
#
_cell.length_a   1.000
_cell.length_b   1.000
_cell.length_c   1.000
_cell.angle_alpha   90.00
_cell.angle_beta   90.00
_cell.angle_gamma   90.00
#
_symmetry.space_group_name_H-M   'P 1'
#
loop_
_entity.id
_entity.type
_entity.pdbx_description
1 polymer ?
#
loop_
_entity_poly.entity_id
_entity_poly.type
_entity_poly.pdbx_seq_one_letter_code
_entity_poly.pdbx_strand_id
1 'polypeptide(L)'
;MADAVLTEVDDGIAVITINRPEARNAVNGEVARGIAAAVEEFDGRGDVRVIILTGAGGTFSAGMDLKGFLTGDSPVVEGRGFAGITQRPPVKPVIAAVEGYALAGGFEIALSCDLIVASETAKFGLPEVRRGLAAAAGGLLRLPRRVPYHLAMEIVLTGEHFPADRLHQAGLVSTLTGPGQALAGARELAARVALGAPLALAASKRVIVESADWPSGEAFARQGEALGPVFSSADATEGAVAFAEKRAPAWRGE
;
A
#
# COMPACT_ATOMS: atom_id res chain seq x y z
N MET A 1 4.58 -9.41 -25.94
CA MET A 1 4.75 -9.82 -24.53
C MET A 1 3.59 -9.17 -23.76
N ALA A 2 3.04 -9.82 -22.77
CA ALA A 2 2.02 -9.18 -21.92
C ALA A 2 2.69 -8.09 -21.07
N ASP A 3 1.96 -7.00 -20.77
CA ASP A 3 2.45 -5.92 -19.95
C ASP A 3 2.81 -6.41 -18.55
N ALA A 4 3.95 -5.97 -18.02
CA ALA A 4 4.45 -6.40 -16.70
C ALA A 4 3.62 -5.83 -15.53
N VAL A 5 2.83 -4.79 -15.78
CA VAL A 5 1.86 -4.20 -14.86
C VAL A 5 0.54 -4.01 -15.61
N LEU A 6 -0.54 -4.51 -15.02
CA LEU A 6 -1.89 -4.31 -15.54
C LEU A 6 -2.64 -3.35 -14.64
N THR A 7 -3.54 -2.57 -15.23
CA THR A 7 -4.39 -1.63 -14.50
C THR A 7 -5.83 -1.77 -14.90
N GLU A 8 -6.75 -1.64 -13.96
CA GLU A 8 -8.18 -1.54 -14.19
C GLU A 8 -8.79 -0.52 -13.22
N VAL A 9 -9.89 0.09 -13.60
CA VAL A 9 -10.67 0.99 -12.72
C VAL A 9 -12.13 0.61 -12.84
N ASP A 10 -12.76 0.37 -11.71
CA ASP A 10 -14.16 0.04 -11.59
C ASP A 10 -14.73 0.67 -10.31
N ASP A 11 -15.86 1.36 -10.43
CA ASP A 11 -16.59 2.02 -9.33
C ASP A 11 -15.68 2.82 -8.35
N GLY A 12 -14.77 3.62 -8.91
CA GLY A 12 -13.86 4.45 -8.12
C GLY A 12 -12.69 3.70 -7.45
N ILE A 13 -12.55 2.40 -7.71
CA ILE A 13 -11.47 1.56 -7.22
C ILE A 13 -10.53 1.24 -8.38
N ALA A 14 -9.27 1.68 -8.25
CA ALA A 14 -8.22 1.32 -9.19
C ALA A 14 -7.47 0.08 -8.69
N VAL A 15 -7.16 -0.86 -9.58
CA VAL A 15 -6.33 -2.03 -9.27
C VAL A 15 -5.07 -1.99 -10.11
N ILE A 16 -3.92 -2.11 -9.47
CA ILE A 16 -2.60 -2.28 -10.06
C ILE A 16 -2.19 -3.72 -9.82
N THR A 17 -1.95 -4.48 -10.88
CA THR A 17 -1.55 -5.89 -10.80
C THR A 17 -0.13 -6.06 -11.34
N ILE A 18 0.79 -6.55 -10.51
CA ILE A 18 2.11 -7.00 -10.96
C ILE A 18 1.89 -8.30 -11.74
N ASN A 19 2.26 -8.31 -13.03
CA ASN A 19 1.92 -9.39 -13.94
C ASN A 19 3.17 -10.09 -14.52
N ARG A 20 3.92 -10.72 -13.61
CA ARG A 20 5.07 -11.60 -13.95
C ARG A 20 5.01 -12.89 -13.12
N PRO A 21 3.90 -13.66 -13.22
CA PRO A 21 3.69 -14.85 -12.37
C PRO A 21 4.79 -15.90 -12.54
N GLU A 22 5.35 -16.06 -13.74
CA GLU A 22 6.47 -16.95 -14.03
C GLU A 22 7.75 -16.61 -13.24
N ALA A 23 7.93 -15.33 -12.89
CA ALA A 23 8.99 -14.83 -12.02
C ALA A 23 8.53 -14.60 -10.57
N ARG A 24 7.38 -15.13 -10.16
CA ARG A 24 6.75 -14.88 -8.84
C ARG A 24 6.57 -13.39 -8.58
N ASN A 25 6.22 -12.63 -9.61
CA ASN A 25 6.04 -11.18 -9.54
C ASN A 25 7.27 -10.43 -8.99
N ALA A 26 8.47 -10.93 -9.28
CA ALA A 26 9.71 -10.24 -8.94
C ALA A 26 9.78 -8.90 -9.69
N VAL A 27 10.21 -7.86 -8.96
CA VAL A 27 10.25 -6.48 -9.44
C VAL A 27 11.54 -6.21 -10.18
N ASN A 28 11.42 -5.90 -11.46
CA ASN A 28 12.47 -5.37 -12.34
C ASN A 28 12.17 -3.89 -12.65
N GLY A 29 12.99 -3.26 -13.48
CA GLY A 29 12.81 -1.86 -13.86
C GLY A 29 11.49 -1.58 -14.60
N GLU A 30 11.01 -2.53 -15.41
CA GLU A 30 9.72 -2.40 -16.12
C GLU A 30 8.54 -2.36 -15.13
N VAL A 31 8.49 -3.29 -14.16
CA VAL A 31 7.48 -3.30 -13.10
C VAL A 31 7.54 -2.01 -12.29
N ALA A 32 8.74 -1.58 -11.90
CA ALA A 32 8.91 -0.37 -11.09
C ALA A 32 8.38 0.89 -11.79
N ARG A 33 8.70 1.05 -13.06
CA ARG A 33 8.18 2.17 -13.89
C ARG A 33 6.67 2.05 -14.12
N GLY A 34 6.16 0.85 -14.35
CA GLY A 34 4.73 0.61 -14.54
C GLY A 34 3.90 0.96 -13.31
N ILE A 35 4.35 0.54 -12.11
CA ILE A 35 3.68 0.92 -10.84
C ILE A 35 3.77 2.43 -10.62
N ALA A 36 4.94 3.05 -10.84
CA ALA A 36 5.12 4.48 -10.67
C ALA A 36 4.16 5.29 -11.56
N ALA A 37 4.05 4.91 -12.83
CA ALA A 37 3.14 5.57 -13.79
C ALA A 37 1.67 5.38 -13.40
N ALA A 38 1.27 4.17 -13.00
CA ALA A 38 -0.10 3.89 -12.58
C ALA A 38 -0.48 4.67 -11.30
N VAL A 39 0.43 4.75 -10.33
CA VAL A 39 0.21 5.55 -9.11
C VAL A 39 0.04 7.03 -9.43
N GLU A 40 0.88 7.58 -10.31
CA GLU A 40 0.80 8.98 -10.71
C GLU A 40 -0.49 9.29 -11.47
N GLU A 41 -0.88 8.42 -12.39
CA GLU A 41 -2.16 8.51 -13.10
C GLU A 41 -3.33 8.51 -12.11
N PHE A 42 -3.38 7.52 -11.22
CA PHE A 42 -4.53 7.34 -10.32
C PHE A 42 -4.62 8.40 -9.23
N ASP A 43 -3.50 8.92 -8.74
CA ASP A 43 -3.51 10.06 -7.83
C ASP A 43 -4.10 11.31 -8.50
N GLY A 44 -3.88 11.49 -9.82
CA GLY A 44 -4.41 12.63 -10.60
C GLY A 44 -5.87 12.49 -11.04
N ARG A 45 -6.47 11.29 -10.98
CA ARG A 45 -7.83 11.04 -11.48
C ARG A 45 -8.89 11.32 -10.43
N GLY A 46 -9.84 12.21 -10.72
CA GLY A 46 -10.97 12.52 -9.84
C GLY A 46 -11.98 11.38 -9.66
N ASP A 47 -12.05 10.46 -10.62
CA ASP A 47 -12.94 9.28 -10.57
C ASP A 47 -12.34 8.09 -9.79
N VAL A 48 -11.07 8.12 -9.37
CA VAL A 48 -10.43 7.13 -8.51
C VAL A 48 -10.42 7.60 -7.08
N ARG A 49 -10.85 6.77 -6.13
CA ARG A 49 -10.90 7.05 -4.69
C ARG A 49 -9.94 6.20 -3.87
N VAL A 50 -9.75 4.94 -4.27
CA VAL A 50 -8.90 3.97 -3.58
C VAL A 50 -8.10 3.18 -4.61
N ILE A 51 -6.86 2.85 -4.26
CA ILE A 51 -5.97 2.03 -5.08
C ILE A 51 -5.78 0.68 -4.39
N ILE A 52 -5.83 -0.41 -5.15
CA ILE A 52 -5.44 -1.75 -4.71
C ILE A 52 -4.20 -2.15 -5.47
N LEU A 53 -3.19 -2.69 -4.78
CA LEU A 53 -2.01 -3.28 -5.38
C LEU A 53 -2.01 -4.79 -5.12
N THR A 54 -1.84 -5.59 -6.16
CA THR A 54 -1.85 -7.05 -6.08
C THR A 54 -0.86 -7.69 -7.05
N GLY A 55 -0.75 -9.01 -7.03
CA GLY A 55 0.07 -9.79 -7.95
C GLY A 55 -0.73 -10.87 -8.68
N ALA A 56 -0.47 -11.06 -9.95
CA ALA A 56 -1.07 -12.12 -10.75
C ALA A 56 -0.59 -13.53 -10.34
N GLY A 57 -1.35 -14.57 -10.69
CA GLY A 57 -0.92 -15.96 -10.55
C GLY A 57 -0.77 -16.47 -9.11
N GLY A 58 -1.53 -15.91 -8.14
CA GLY A 58 -1.60 -16.43 -6.77
C GLY A 58 -0.36 -16.12 -5.90
N THR A 59 0.42 -15.12 -6.26
CA THR A 59 1.56 -14.61 -5.47
C THR A 59 1.62 -13.11 -5.56
N PHE A 60 1.79 -12.42 -4.43
CA PHE A 60 1.91 -10.96 -4.43
C PHE A 60 3.22 -10.52 -5.08
N SER A 61 4.36 -10.78 -4.43
CA SER A 61 5.69 -10.53 -4.98
C SER A 61 6.79 -11.20 -4.16
N ALA A 62 7.77 -11.79 -4.84
CA ALA A 62 8.97 -12.35 -4.22
C ALA A 62 10.09 -11.30 -3.98
N GLY A 63 9.83 -10.01 -4.29
CA GLY A 63 10.79 -8.92 -4.11
C GLY A 63 11.58 -8.60 -5.37
N MET A 64 12.83 -8.16 -5.22
CA MET A 64 13.68 -7.72 -6.33
C MET A 64 14.04 -8.87 -7.29
N ASP A 65 13.97 -8.59 -8.58
CA ASP A 65 14.50 -9.49 -9.61
C ASP A 65 16.03 -9.49 -9.58
N LEU A 66 16.59 -10.48 -8.87
CA LEU A 66 18.05 -10.59 -8.71
C LEU A 66 18.78 -10.87 -10.02
N LYS A 67 18.12 -11.47 -11.02
CA LYS A 67 18.74 -11.68 -12.35
C LYS A 67 18.85 -10.35 -13.09
N GLY A 68 17.78 -9.55 -13.08
CA GLY A 68 17.80 -8.19 -13.63
C GLY A 68 18.85 -7.31 -12.94
N PHE A 69 18.94 -7.37 -11.61
CA PHE A 69 19.96 -6.64 -10.85
C PHE A 69 21.39 -6.93 -11.32
N LEU A 70 21.75 -8.19 -11.58
CA LEU A 70 23.07 -8.56 -12.07
C LEU A 70 23.37 -8.04 -13.48
N THR A 71 22.36 -7.69 -14.26
CA THR A 71 22.48 -7.11 -15.61
C THR A 71 22.31 -5.59 -15.64
N GLY A 72 22.22 -4.94 -14.46
CA GLY A 72 22.08 -3.49 -14.33
C GLY A 72 20.66 -2.96 -14.48
N ASP A 73 19.64 -3.83 -14.53
CA ASP A 73 18.23 -3.40 -14.52
C ASP A 73 17.83 -2.98 -13.10
N SER A 74 17.54 -1.69 -12.95
CA SER A 74 17.22 -1.10 -11.64
C SER A 74 15.72 -1.13 -11.36
N PRO A 75 15.27 -1.77 -10.25
CA PRO A 75 13.89 -1.72 -9.80
C PRO A 75 13.59 -0.45 -8.98
N VAL A 76 14.46 0.54 -9.00
CA VAL A 76 14.31 1.81 -8.28
C VAL A 76 13.97 2.92 -9.26
N VAL A 77 12.90 3.68 -8.94
CA VAL A 77 12.51 4.89 -9.68
C VAL A 77 12.96 6.10 -8.86
N GLU A 78 13.64 7.05 -9.51
CA GLU A 78 14.11 8.27 -8.87
C GLU A 78 12.96 9.04 -8.21
N GLY A 79 13.15 9.47 -6.97
CA GLY A 79 12.15 10.18 -6.16
C GLY A 79 10.97 9.32 -5.69
N ARG A 80 10.87 8.03 -6.12
CA ARG A 80 9.79 7.12 -5.71
C ARG A 80 10.30 5.85 -5.01
N GLY A 81 11.59 5.53 -5.14
CA GLY A 81 12.22 4.37 -4.52
C GLY A 81 11.92 3.05 -5.22
N PHE A 82 12.11 1.94 -4.50
CA PHE A 82 11.88 0.59 -4.99
C PHE A 82 10.44 0.40 -5.45
N ALA A 83 10.26 -0.32 -6.56
CA ALA A 83 8.98 -0.55 -7.22
C ALA A 83 8.19 0.74 -7.55
N GLY A 84 8.84 1.92 -7.54
CA GLY A 84 8.17 3.18 -7.83
C GLY A 84 7.16 3.66 -6.78
N ILE A 85 7.15 3.07 -5.57
CA ILE A 85 6.14 3.35 -4.55
C ILE A 85 6.70 3.47 -3.12
N THR A 86 7.86 2.86 -2.83
CA THR A 86 8.26 2.70 -1.43
C THR A 86 8.72 3.98 -0.74
N GLN A 87 9.27 4.97 -1.46
CA GLN A 87 9.64 6.27 -0.89
C GLN A 87 8.55 7.32 -1.04
N ARG A 88 7.68 7.16 -2.04
CA ARG A 88 6.55 8.05 -2.29
C ARG A 88 5.29 7.25 -2.57
N PRO A 89 4.61 6.73 -1.53
CA PRO A 89 3.31 6.09 -1.68
C PRO A 89 2.26 7.02 -2.28
N PRO A 90 1.15 6.50 -2.82
CA PRO A 90 0.03 7.31 -3.30
C PRO A 90 -0.50 8.29 -2.25
N VAL A 91 -1.02 9.42 -2.68
CA VAL A 91 -1.79 10.34 -1.82
C VAL A 91 -3.12 9.71 -1.43
N LYS A 92 -3.76 9.03 -2.36
CA LYS A 92 -5.00 8.28 -2.11
C LYS A 92 -4.75 7.04 -1.25
N PRO A 93 -5.78 6.55 -0.52
CA PRO A 93 -5.68 5.28 0.19
C PRO A 93 -5.24 4.15 -0.72
N VAL A 94 -4.30 3.32 -0.24
CA VAL A 94 -3.80 2.16 -0.97
C VAL A 94 -3.86 0.90 -0.12
N ILE A 95 -4.37 -0.18 -0.70
CA ILE A 95 -4.56 -1.49 -0.06
C ILE A 95 -3.70 -2.52 -0.78
N ALA A 96 -2.85 -3.25 -0.05
CA ALA A 96 -2.20 -4.45 -0.60
C ALA A 96 -3.15 -5.64 -0.50
N ALA A 97 -3.41 -6.31 -1.63
CA ALA A 97 -4.14 -7.58 -1.68
C ALA A 97 -3.14 -8.73 -1.88
N VAL A 98 -2.87 -9.49 -0.82
CA VAL A 98 -1.73 -10.40 -0.74
C VAL A 98 -2.20 -11.85 -0.82
N GLU A 99 -1.91 -12.50 -1.95
CA GLU A 99 -1.94 -13.95 -2.10
C GLU A 99 -0.52 -14.52 -1.99
N GLY A 100 -0.40 -15.76 -1.56
CA GLY A 100 0.85 -16.51 -1.56
C GLY A 100 1.98 -15.81 -0.81
N TYR A 101 2.92 -15.22 -1.53
CA TYR A 101 4.13 -14.67 -0.94
C TYR A 101 4.24 -13.15 -1.11
N ALA A 102 4.53 -12.46 0.00
CA ALA A 102 5.04 -11.09 0.04
C ALA A 102 6.41 -11.13 0.75
N LEU A 103 7.50 -11.26 0.00
CA LEU A 103 8.84 -11.47 0.54
C LEU A 103 9.80 -10.39 0.11
N ALA A 104 10.77 -10.09 0.96
CA ALA A 104 11.81 -9.09 0.70
C ALA A 104 11.18 -7.75 0.26
N GLY A 105 11.63 -7.20 -0.88
CA GLY A 105 11.02 -6.01 -1.48
C GLY A 105 9.51 -6.13 -1.70
N GLY A 106 8.96 -7.35 -1.89
CA GLY A 106 7.50 -7.56 -1.96
C GLY A 106 6.80 -7.26 -0.64
N PHE A 107 7.40 -7.62 0.47
CA PHE A 107 6.88 -7.23 1.79
C PHE A 107 7.07 -5.73 2.04
N GLU A 108 8.16 -5.13 1.57
CA GLU A 108 8.39 -3.68 1.67
C GLU A 108 7.37 -2.87 0.85
N ILE A 109 6.93 -3.40 -0.31
CA ILE A 109 5.82 -2.84 -1.09
C ILE A 109 4.52 -2.93 -0.28
N ALA A 110 4.19 -4.08 0.28
CA ALA A 110 2.99 -4.24 1.12
C ALA A 110 3.02 -3.31 2.34
N LEU A 111 4.19 -3.12 2.96
CA LEU A 111 4.42 -2.15 4.03
C LEU A 111 4.35 -0.68 3.56
N SER A 112 4.39 -0.40 2.27
CA SER A 112 4.18 0.95 1.72
C SER A 112 2.70 1.27 1.50
N CYS A 113 1.85 0.24 1.54
CA CYS A 113 0.41 0.40 1.51
C CYS A 113 -0.14 0.77 2.90
N ASP A 114 -1.32 1.39 2.92
CA ASP A 114 -1.98 1.83 4.16
C ASP A 114 -2.64 0.67 4.90
N LEU A 115 -3.22 -0.26 4.14
CA LEU A 115 -3.93 -1.43 4.63
C LEU A 115 -3.43 -2.69 3.90
N ILE A 116 -3.53 -3.84 4.58
CA ILE A 116 -3.18 -5.13 4.00
C ILE A 116 -4.34 -6.09 4.19
N VAL A 117 -4.85 -6.61 3.08
CA VAL A 117 -5.77 -7.75 3.05
C VAL A 117 -4.97 -8.96 2.55
N ALA A 118 -5.01 -10.06 3.28
CA ALA A 118 -4.20 -11.23 2.94
C ALA A 118 -5.01 -12.52 2.97
N SER A 119 -4.66 -13.43 2.08
CA SER A 119 -5.07 -14.83 2.21
C SER A 119 -4.53 -15.40 3.53
N GLU A 120 -5.31 -16.23 4.21
CA GLU A 120 -4.87 -16.95 5.41
C GLU A 120 -3.65 -17.85 5.15
N THR A 121 -3.43 -18.25 3.89
CA THR A 121 -2.26 -19.06 3.48
C THR A 121 -1.06 -18.20 3.10
N ALA A 122 -1.19 -16.89 3.06
CA ALA A 122 -0.11 -15.97 2.67
C ALA A 122 1.06 -16.00 3.67
N LYS A 123 2.26 -15.74 3.14
CA LYS A 123 3.52 -15.70 3.89
C LYS A 123 4.23 -14.37 3.65
N PHE A 124 4.72 -13.80 4.72
CA PHE A 124 5.46 -12.55 4.74
C PHE A 124 6.86 -12.77 5.31
N GLY A 125 7.83 -11.97 4.89
CA GLY A 125 9.18 -12.05 5.47
C GLY A 125 10.17 -11.12 4.81
N LEU A 126 11.28 -10.86 5.53
CA LEU A 126 12.42 -10.08 5.08
C LEU A 126 13.67 -10.97 5.10
N PRO A 127 13.82 -11.88 4.11
CA PRO A 127 14.87 -12.89 4.10
C PRO A 127 16.25 -12.37 3.63
N GLU A 128 16.43 -11.07 3.47
CA GLU A 128 17.64 -10.45 2.94
C GLU A 128 18.90 -10.83 3.72
N VAL A 129 18.80 -10.91 5.06
CA VAL A 129 19.93 -11.28 5.93
C VAL A 129 20.52 -12.68 5.61
N ARG A 130 19.68 -13.59 5.10
CA ARG A 130 20.14 -14.93 4.66
C ARG A 130 20.87 -14.92 3.32
N ARG A 131 21.00 -13.76 2.68
CA ARG A 131 21.68 -13.54 1.40
C ARG A 131 22.78 -12.49 1.50
N GLY A 132 23.18 -12.10 2.72
CA GLY A 132 24.18 -11.06 2.94
C GLY A 132 23.71 -9.65 2.56
N LEU A 133 22.39 -9.43 2.51
CA LEU A 133 21.74 -8.16 2.20
C LEU A 133 20.93 -7.66 3.39
N ALA A 134 20.41 -6.45 3.28
CA ALA A 134 19.44 -5.89 4.22
C ALA A 134 18.23 -5.33 3.45
N ALA A 135 17.05 -5.34 4.08
CA ALA A 135 15.85 -4.74 3.52
C ALA A 135 16.02 -3.21 3.44
N ALA A 136 16.22 -2.70 2.22
CA ALA A 136 16.61 -1.31 1.99
C ALA A 136 15.49 -0.43 1.41
N ALA A 137 14.30 -1.00 1.17
CA ALA A 137 13.17 -0.27 0.59
C ALA A 137 12.14 0.20 1.65
N GLY A 138 12.55 0.33 2.90
CA GLY A 138 11.76 0.89 3.99
C GLY A 138 11.18 -0.16 4.95
N GLY A 139 11.45 -1.45 4.75
CA GLY A 139 11.01 -2.51 5.67
C GLY A 139 11.51 -2.30 7.09
N LEU A 140 12.79 -1.98 7.24
CA LEU A 140 13.42 -1.72 8.54
C LEU A 140 12.89 -0.45 9.23
N LEU A 141 12.30 0.48 8.48
CA LEU A 141 11.74 1.72 9.01
C LEU A 141 10.27 1.55 9.39
N ARG A 142 9.49 0.82 8.57
CA ARG A 142 8.04 0.71 8.72
C ARG A 142 7.62 -0.43 9.64
N LEU A 143 8.25 -1.60 9.52
CA LEU A 143 7.85 -2.78 10.26
C LEU A 143 7.87 -2.56 11.79
N PRO A 144 8.94 -2.02 12.41
CA PRO A 144 8.98 -1.82 13.86
C PRO A 144 8.04 -0.73 14.39
N ARG A 145 7.47 0.09 13.49
CA ARG A 145 6.43 1.07 13.85
C ARG A 145 5.01 0.49 13.78
N ARG A 146 4.83 -0.72 13.22
CA ARG A 146 3.51 -1.32 12.93
C ARG A 146 3.25 -2.64 13.65
N VAL A 147 4.29 -3.28 14.18
CA VAL A 147 4.18 -4.51 14.97
C VAL A 147 5.01 -4.36 16.25
N PRO A 148 4.77 -5.18 17.29
CA PRO A 148 5.62 -5.19 18.48
C PRO A 148 7.11 -5.36 18.12
N TYR A 149 7.98 -4.63 18.81
CA TYR A 149 9.42 -4.55 18.54
C TYR A 149 10.08 -5.91 18.37
N HIS A 150 9.82 -6.85 19.28
CA HIS A 150 10.43 -8.18 19.23
C HIS A 150 9.95 -9.01 18.04
N LEU A 151 8.72 -8.84 17.60
CA LEU A 151 8.23 -9.47 16.37
C LEU A 151 8.93 -8.90 15.12
N ALA A 152 9.11 -7.57 15.08
CA ALA A 152 9.88 -6.95 13.99
C ALA A 152 11.33 -7.48 13.96
N MET A 153 11.98 -7.56 15.12
CA MET A 153 13.35 -8.09 15.24
C MET A 153 13.43 -9.56 14.84
N GLU A 154 12.47 -10.38 15.24
CA GLU A 154 12.39 -11.79 14.87
C GLU A 154 12.30 -11.95 13.35
N ILE A 155 11.37 -11.23 12.70
CA ILE A 155 11.19 -11.26 11.24
C ILE A 155 12.49 -10.88 10.52
N VAL A 156 13.13 -9.78 10.94
CA VAL A 156 14.31 -9.23 10.28
C VAL A 156 15.56 -10.08 10.54
N LEU A 157 15.80 -10.50 11.79
CA LEU A 157 17.05 -11.17 12.14
C LEU A 157 17.06 -12.65 11.76
N THR A 158 15.91 -13.31 11.78
CA THR A 158 15.82 -14.72 11.34
C THR A 158 15.74 -14.85 9.82
N GLY A 159 15.18 -13.85 9.14
CA GLY A 159 14.86 -13.92 7.71
C GLY A 159 13.89 -15.05 7.39
N GLU A 160 13.04 -15.45 8.33
CA GLU A 160 12.04 -16.50 8.16
C GLU A 160 10.76 -15.97 7.53
N HIS A 161 9.91 -16.91 7.10
CA HIS A 161 8.60 -16.57 6.57
C HIS A 161 7.55 -16.73 7.67
N PHE A 162 6.76 -15.70 7.87
CA PHE A 162 5.71 -15.63 8.88
C PHE A 162 4.33 -15.77 8.24
N PRO A 163 3.42 -16.56 8.82
CA PRO A 163 2.08 -16.70 8.28
C PRO A 163 1.23 -15.46 8.52
N ALA A 164 0.25 -15.24 7.63
CA ALA A 164 -0.61 -14.04 7.65
C ALA A 164 -1.41 -13.91 8.95
N ASP A 165 -1.84 -15.02 9.55
CA ASP A 165 -2.60 -15.02 10.81
C ASP A 165 -1.79 -14.42 11.98
N ARG A 166 -0.49 -14.73 12.08
CA ARG A 166 0.39 -14.13 13.09
C ARG A 166 0.50 -12.62 12.93
N LEU A 167 0.60 -12.14 11.68
CA LEU A 167 0.67 -10.70 11.39
C LEU A 167 -0.69 -10.01 11.55
N HIS A 168 -1.78 -10.73 11.34
CA HIS A 168 -3.12 -10.26 11.66
C HIS A 168 -3.32 -10.08 13.17
N GLN A 169 -2.90 -11.06 13.97
CA GLN A 169 -2.93 -10.96 15.43
C GLN A 169 -2.06 -9.81 15.95
N ALA A 170 -0.96 -9.49 15.25
CA ALA A 170 -0.09 -8.35 15.57
C ALA A 170 -0.63 -6.99 15.05
N GLY A 171 -1.77 -6.96 14.34
CA GLY A 171 -2.42 -5.75 13.83
C GLY A 171 -1.87 -5.24 12.50
N LEU A 172 -0.93 -5.94 11.84
CA LEU A 172 -0.38 -5.53 10.55
C LEU A 172 -1.30 -5.87 9.38
N VAL A 173 -1.86 -7.08 9.35
CA VAL A 173 -2.84 -7.49 8.36
C VAL A 173 -4.23 -7.08 8.85
N SER A 174 -4.90 -6.23 8.07
CA SER A 174 -6.21 -5.66 8.44
C SER A 174 -7.33 -6.68 8.34
N THR A 175 -7.27 -7.57 7.33
CA THR A 175 -8.31 -8.56 7.06
C THR A 175 -7.69 -9.84 6.52
N LEU A 176 -8.11 -10.99 7.07
CA LEU A 176 -7.81 -12.30 6.50
C LEU A 176 -8.96 -12.78 5.61
N THR A 177 -8.62 -13.46 4.53
CA THR A 177 -9.57 -14.05 3.58
C THR A 177 -9.19 -15.50 3.31
N GLY A 178 -10.12 -16.27 2.78
CA GLY A 178 -9.81 -17.59 2.24
C GLY A 178 -8.85 -17.53 1.05
N PRO A 179 -8.23 -18.68 0.68
CA PRO A 179 -7.32 -18.75 -0.47
C PRO A 179 -7.97 -18.28 -1.77
N GLY A 180 -7.26 -17.45 -2.53
CA GLY A 180 -7.74 -16.87 -3.79
C GLY A 180 -8.73 -15.72 -3.61
N GLN A 181 -9.00 -15.26 -2.39
CA GLN A 181 -9.99 -14.23 -2.10
C GLN A 181 -9.40 -12.88 -1.66
N ALA A 182 -8.08 -12.72 -1.64
CA ALA A 182 -7.46 -11.49 -1.14
C ALA A 182 -7.87 -10.26 -1.95
N LEU A 183 -7.94 -10.35 -3.29
CA LEU A 183 -8.40 -9.25 -4.13
C LEU A 183 -9.88 -8.91 -3.89
N ALA A 184 -10.74 -9.92 -3.77
CA ALA A 184 -12.16 -9.71 -3.47
C ALA A 184 -12.33 -9.01 -2.10
N GLY A 185 -11.66 -9.49 -1.05
CA GLY A 185 -11.69 -8.86 0.26
C GLY A 185 -11.10 -7.45 0.26
N ALA A 186 -10.07 -7.18 -0.57
CA ALA A 186 -9.53 -5.84 -0.73
C ALA A 186 -10.53 -4.90 -1.43
N ARG A 187 -11.29 -5.37 -2.42
CA ARG A 187 -12.38 -4.59 -3.05
C ARG A 187 -13.50 -4.27 -2.05
N GLU A 188 -13.90 -5.22 -1.21
CA GLU A 188 -14.88 -4.97 -0.14
C GLU A 188 -14.38 -3.91 0.87
N LEU A 189 -13.10 -3.98 1.26
CA LEU A 189 -12.49 -2.98 2.14
C LEU A 189 -12.39 -1.63 1.43
N ALA A 190 -11.98 -1.60 0.17
CA ALA A 190 -11.87 -0.40 -0.65
C ALA A 190 -13.24 0.29 -0.81
N ALA A 191 -14.31 -0.47 -1.05
CA ALA A 191 -15.67 0.07 -1.14
C ALA A 191 -16.09 0.77 0.18
N ARG A 192 -15.74 0.20 1.33
CA ARG A 192 -15.97 0.86 2.63
C ARG A 192 -15.16 2.14 2.81
N VAL A 193 -13.89 2.15 2.38
CA VAL A 193 -13.03 3.34 2.42
C VAL A 193 -13.57 4.42 1.48
N ALA A 194 -14.04 4.05 0.28
CA ALA A 194 -14.56 4.96 -0.73
C ALA A 194 -15.87 5.68 -0.32
N LEU A 195 -16.53 5.24 0.77
CA LEU A 195 -17.64 5.99 1.37
C LEU A 195 -17.20 7.31 2.00
N GLY A 196 -15.92 7.48 2.31
CA GLY A 196 -15.38 8.71 2.88
C GLY A 196 -15.14 9.80 1.84
N ALA A 197 -15.19 11.07 2.28
CA ALA A 197 -14.86 12.22 1.45
C ALA A 197 -13.40 12.17 1.01
N PRO A 198 -13.07 12.29 -0.30
CA PRO A 198 -11.72 12.09 -0.83
C PRO A 198 -10.66 12.99 -0.17
N LEU A 199 -10.94 14.29 0.00
CA LEU A 199 -10.04 15.22 0.65
C LEU A 199 -9.77 14.84 2.12
N ALA A 200 -10.81 14.42 2.84
CA ALA A 200 -10.69 14.02 4.24
C ALA A 200 -9.87 12.74 4.40
N LEU A 201 -10.04 11.76 3.50
CA LEU A 201 -9.24 10.53 3.48
C LEU A 201 -7.76 10.84 3.23
N ALA A 202 -7.45 11.63 2.20
CA ALA A 202 -6.08 12.00 1.86
C ALA A 202 -5.40 12.80 2.98
N ALA A 203 -6.09 13.79 3.55
CA ALA A 203 -5.55 14.61 4.64
C ALA A 203 -5.36 13.80 5.93
N SER A 204 -6.29 12.91 6.28
CA SER A 204 -6.15 12.02 7.44
C SER A 204 -4.97 11.08 7.30
N LYS A 205 -4.82 10.45 6.13
CA LYS A 205 -3.65 9.62 5.81
C LYS A 205 -2.35 10.43 5.94
N ARG A 206 -2.29 11.62 5.35
CA ARG A 206 -1.14 12.50 5.43
C ARG A 206 -0.73 12.77 6.86
N VAL A 207 -1.68 13.17 7.72
CA VAL A 207 -1.42 13.45 9.13
C VAL A 207 -0.85 12.22 9.84
N ILE A 208 -1.46 11.05 9.66
CA ILE A 208 -0.99 9.80 10.29
C ILE A 208 0.44 9.44 9.85
N VAL A 209 0.75 9.58 8.56
CA VAL A 209 2.06 9.22 8.01
C VAL A 209 3.13 10.21 8.44
N GLU A 210 2.87 11.53 8.31
CA GLU A 210 3.87 12.57 8.56
C GLU A 210 4.07 12.86 10.05
N SER A 211 3.03 12.70 10.89
CA SER A 211 3.09 13.05 12.32
C SER A 211 4.13 12.24 13.12
N ALA A 212 4.51 11.08 12.62
CA ALA A 212 5.55 10.25 13.24
C ALA A 212 6.92 10.96 13.33
N ASP A 213 7.17 11.94 12.46
CA ASP A 213 8.43 12.67 12.37
C ASP A 213 8.26 14.16 12.74
N TRP A 214 7.09 14.58 13.25
CA TRP A 214 6.85 15.95 13.68
C TRP A 214 7.38 16.19 15.11
N PRO A 215 7.98 17.35 15.37
CA PRO A 215 8.24 17.76 16.74
C PRO A 215 6.93 17.85 17.53
N SER A 216 6.90 17.33 18.76
CA SER A 216 5.69 17.27 19.58
C SER A 216 5.05 18.66 19.82
N GLY A 217 5.88 19.71 19.94
CA GLY A 217 5.40 21.08 20.11
C GLY A 217 4.75 21.70 18.88
N GLU A 218 4.96 21.12 17.70
CA GLU A 218 4.43 21.62 16.42
C GLU A 218 3.29 20.73 15.88
N ALA A 219 3.07 19.55 16.46
CA ALA A 219 2.19 18.52 15.92
C ALA A 219 0.77 19.04 15.65
N PHE A 220 0.16 19.76 16.59
CA PHE A 220 -1.19 20.31 16.40
C PHE A 220 -1.25 21.45 15.39
N ALA A 221 -0.22 22.28 15.29
CA ALA A 221 -0.16 23.34 14.27
C ALA A 221 -0.07 22.73 12.86
N ARG A 222 0.84 21.79 12.67
CA ARG A 222 1.00 21.08 11.38
C ARG A 222 -0.24 20.26 11.01
N GLN A 223 -0.90 19.61 11.99
CA GLN A 223 -2.20 18.97 11.77
C GLN A 223 -3.25 19.98 11.31
N GLY A 224 -3.32 21.15 11.95
CA GLY A 224 -4.24 22.22 11.57
C GLY A 224 -4.02 22.70 10.12
N GLU A 225 -2.78 22.89 9.71
CA GLU A 225 -2.41 23.24 8.34
C GLU A 225 -2.85 22.15 7.33
N ALA A 226 -2.62 20.87 7.66
CA ALA A 226 -2.98 19.74 6.79
C ALA A 226 -4.51 19.57 6.66
N LEU A 227 -5.28 19.81 7.73
CA LEU A 227 -6.72 19.62 7.76
C LEU A 227 -7.52 20.87 7.39
N GLY A 228 -6.93 22.06 7.45
CA GLY A 228 -7.61 23.33 7.13
C GLY A 228 -8.41 23.31 5.82
N PRO A 229 -7.81 22.87 4.69
CA PRO A 229 -8.51 22.78 3.41
C PRO A 229 -9.73 21.84 3.44
N VAL A 230 -9.71 20.79 4.26
CA VAL A 230 -10.84 19.86 4.38
C VAL A 230 -12.05 20.56 4.99
N PHE A 231 -11.86 21.33 6.07
CA PHE A 231 -12.96 22.01 6.76
C PHE A 231 -13.57 23.16 5.95
N SER A 232 -12.87 23.70 4.96
CA SER A 232 -13.37 24.74 4.05
C SER A 232 -13.88 24.19 2.72
N SER A 233 -13.90 22.88 2.53
CA SER A 233 -14.29 22.22 1.29
C SER A 233 -15.81 22.19 1.06
N ALA A 234 -16.23 22.03 -0.20
CA ALA A 234 -17.61 21.75 -0.55
C ALA A 234 -18.09 20.40 0.07
N ASP A 235 -17.19 19.41 0.13
CA ASP A 235 -17.49 18.10 0.74
C ASP A 235 -17.77 18.22 2.25
N ALA A 236 -17.11 19.11 2.98
CA ALA A 236 -17.43 19.35 4.40
C ALA A 236 -18.85 19.89 4.59
N THR A 237 -19.29 20.80 3.70
CA THR A 237 -20.65 21.34 3.68
C THR A 237 -21.66 20.25 3.30
N GLU A 238 -21.39 19.49 2.24
CA GLU A 238 -22.22 18.37 1.79
C GLU A 238 -22.39 17.32 2.90
N GLY A 239 -21.32 16.97 3.60
CA GLY A 239 -21.36 16.01 4.70
C GLY A 239 -22.30 16.45 5.82
N ALA A 240 -22.27 17.73 6.20
CA ALA A 240 -23.14 18.29 7.22
C ALA A 240 -24.62 18.30 6.77
N VAL A 241 -24.89 18.69 5.52
CA VAL A 241 -26.24 18.70 4.94
C VAL A 241 -26.79 17.28 4.82
N ALA A 242 -26.03 16.36 4.22
CA ALA A 242 -26.44 14.97 4.05
C ALA A 242 -26.77 14.30 5.40
N PHE A 243 -25.96 14.57 6.43
CA PHE A 243 -26.22 14.09 7.78
C PHE A 243 -27.54 14.62 8.35
N ALA A 244 -27.79 15.93 8.23
CA ALA A 244 -29.03 16.55 8.70
C ALA A 244 -30.26 16.01 7.96
N GLU A 245 -30.13 15.75 6.66
CA GLU A 245 -31.18 15.21 5.79
C GLU A 245 -31.34 13.68 5.85
N LYS A 246 -30.45 12.97 6.58
CA LYS A 246 -30.41 11.51 6.70
C LYS A 246 -30.31 10.79 5.33
N ARG A 247 -29.52 11.34 4.42
CA ARG A 247 -29.21 10.75 3.11
C ARG A 247 -27.72 10.44 2.98
N ALA A 248 -27.37 9.63 1.99
CA ALA A 248 -25.98 9.45 1.61
C ALA A 248 -25.40 10.75 1.04
N PRO A 249 -24.16 11.10 1.39
CA PRO A 249 -23.47 12.25 0.80
C PRO A 249 -23.03 11.98 -0.64
N ALA A 250 -22.90 13.06 -1.43
CA ALA A 250 -22.39 13.02 -2.79
C ALA A 250 -21.05 13.78 -2.86
N TRP A 251 -19.95 13.07 -2.65
CA TRP A 251 -18.62 13.66 -2.61
C TRP A 251 -18.14 14.12 -3.98
N ARG A 252 -17.51 15.30 -4.02
CA ARG A 252 -16.93 15.90 -5.23
C ARG A 252 -15.41 15.93 -5.19
N GLY A 253 -14.80 15.89 -4.00
CA GLY A 253 -13.34 16.00 -3.83
C GLY A 253 -12.85 17.46 -3.90
N GLU A 254 -13.68 18.43 -3.61
CA GLU A 254 -13.42 19.88 -3.71
C GLU A 254 -14.06 20.68 -2.54
#